data_21e1dddbdad3ac43a900a3030f803496
#
_entry.id   21e1dddbdad3ac43a900a3030f803496
#
_cell.length_a   1.000
_cell.length_b   1.000
_cell.length_c   1.000
_cell.angle_alpha   90.00
_cell.angle_beta   90.00
_cell.angle_gamma   90.00
#
_symmetry.space_group_name_H-M   'P 1'
#
loop_
_entity.id
_entity.type
_entity.pdbx_description
1 polymer ?
#
loop_
_entity_poly.entity_id
_entity_poly.type
_entity_poly.pdbx_seq_one_letter_code
_entity_poly.pdbx_strand_id
1 'polypeptide(L)'
;MPFVELSATSNFTFLTGASHPEELMIRAHALGLPGLAIADQNSVAGIVRAHVAAREIARETGSAPRLIPAARIVTREGFTLTLLPRDRAAWGRLCRLITLGRRRAQKGTCDLGLEDVLDWGAGHEMLLHPAAYDRQAEAERLIVRFPGQVSLLVAPRYDGQDAARFARLAGLAARLGIPAVASGLPILHHGARRKLADVLTAIRLGLRVEQLGHRALPHAEQRLRSQSEMLALFAGHAAMVQASATLAGRLSFSLDELRYEYPSESTGDETAPQRLERLARAGLVWRYPAGPPPKALAQLDHELALITKLHYEPYFLTVHDIVQFARARGILCQGRGSAANSVVCYALGVTSVSPEIGTMVFERFVSEARDEPPDIDVDFEHERREEVIQHIYARYGRERAGLCATVIHYRGKRAVREVGRAMGLSEDTLAAMSSQIWGWGGKGVNDARLREIGLDPTDPRLTRTLALIEEIQGFPRHLSQHVGGFIITAGRLDELVPIENASMEDRTVICWDKDDIDALG
;
A
#
# COMPACT_ATOMS: atom_id res chain seq x y z
N MET A 1 10.33 22.74 -21.33
CA MET A 1 9.36 21.76 -20.82
C MET A 1 9.78 21.37 -19.41
N PRO A 2 8.86 21.13 -18.49
CA PRO A 2 9.18 20.80 -17.11
C PRO A 2 9.82 19.42 -16.98
N PHE A 3 10.47 19.15 -15.82
CA PHE A 3 10.99 17.83 -15.44
C PHE A 3 9.98 17.14 -14.55
N VAL A 4 9.75 15.83 -14.80
CA VAL A 4 8.96 14.94 -13.94
C VAL A 4 9.87 13.78 -13.50
N GLU A 5 9.99 13.56 -12.19
CA GLU A 5 10.70 12.37 -11.70
C GLU A 5 9.80 11.14 -11.85
N LEU A 6 10.28 10.15 -12.60
CA LEU A 6 9.48 9.00 -13.01
C LEU A 6 9.84 7.68 -12.30
N SER A 7 10.76 7.70 -11.34
CA SER A 7 11.18 6.47 -10.66
C SER A 7 11.73 6.72 -9.24
N ALA A 8 10.96 7.40 -8.40
CA ALA A 8 11.30 7.58 -6.99
C ALA A 8 10.95 6.33 -6.17
N THR A 9 11.77 6.01 -5.20
CA THR A 9 11.58 4.87 -4.29
C THR A 9 11.25 5.37 -2.89
N SER A 10 10.13 4.90 -2.32
CA SER A 10 9.74 5.21 -0.95
C SER A 10 10.25 4.16 0.05
N ASN A 11 10.01 4.41 1.33
CA ASN A 11 10.31 3.45 2.40
C ASN A 11 9.39 2.20 2.40
N PHE A 12 8.43 2.12 1.48
CA PHE A 12 7.69 0.89 1.20
C PHE A 12 8.47 -0.09 0.30
N THR A 13 9.61 0.31 -0.24
CA THR A 13 10.71 -0.60 -0.55
C THR A 13 11.51 -0.79 0.74
N PHE A 14 11.05 -1.71 1.58
CA PHE A 14 11.45 -1.86 2.97
C PHE A 14 12.96 -1.93 3.14
N LEU A 15 13.48 -1.18 4.12
CA LEU A 15 14.91 -1.08 4.44
C LEU A 15 15.81 -0.63 3.27
N THR A 16 15.23 0.06 2.29
CA THR A 16 15.95 0.58 1.10
C THR A 16 15.63 2.05 0.87
N GLY A 17 14.38 2.41 0.62
CA GLY A 17 13.96 3.80 0.57
C GLY A 17 14.00 4.43 1.97
N ALA A 18 14.53 5.64 2.08
CA ALA A 18 14.69 6.33 3.36
C ALA A 18 13.78 7.57 3.47
N SER A 19 12.67 7.55 2.77
CA SER A 19 11.66 8.63 2.84
C SER A 19 10.26 8.06 2.76
N HIS A 20 9.35 8.64 3.55
CA HIS A 20 7.94 8.35 3.42
C HIS A 20 7.40 8.81 2.06
N PRO A 21 6.37 8.15 1.50
CA PRO A 21 5.68 8.63 0.29
C PRO A 21 5.22 10.09 0.42
N GLU A 22 4.72 10.48 1.59
CA GLU A 22 4.26 11.82 1.92
C GLU A 22 5.42 12.84 1.86
N GLU A 23 6.58 12.49 2.41
CA GLU A 23 7.79 13.35 2.37
C GLU A 23 8.28 13.57 0.94
N LEU A 24 8.20 12.54 0.09
CA LEU A 24 8.53 12.63 -1.33
C LEU A 24 7.58 13.60 -2.05
N MET A 25 6.27 13.53 -1.80
CA MET A 25 5.28 14.44 -2.39
C MET A 25 5.47 15.89 -1.92
N ILE A 26 5.64 16.10 -0.61
CA ILE A 26 5.91 17.43 -0.03
C ILE A 26 7.19 18.03 -0.63
N ARG A 27 8.24 17.23 -0.75
CA ARG A 27 9.51 17.70 -1.33
C ARG A 27 9.37 18.01 -2.83
N ALA A 28 8.64 17.19 -3.58
CA ALA A 28 8.37 17.44 -4.99
C ALA A 28 7.62 18.76 -5.17
N HIS A 29 6.63 19.05 -4.33
CA HIS A 29 5.93 20.33 -4.31
C HIS A 29 6.89 21.51 -4.02
N ALA A 30 7.70 21.40 -2.98
CA ALA A 30 8.69 22.43 -2.61
C ALA A 30 9.75 22.69 -3.71
N LEU A 31 10.05 21.68 -4.54
CA LEU A 31 10.96 21.78 -5.68
C LEU A 31 10.27 22.28 -6.96
N GLY A 32 8.96 22.53 -6.94
CA GLY A 32 8.18 22.95 -8.10
C GLY A 32 8.05 21.88 -9.19
N LEU A 33 8.14 20.61 -8.85
CA LEU A 33 7.93 19.52 -9.80
C LEU A 33 6.43 19.40 -10.16
N PRO A 34 6.08 19.30 -11.44
CA PRO A 34 4.68 19.16 -11.85
C PRO A 34 4.11 17.76 -11.61
N GLY A 35 4.97 16.76 -11.39
CA GLY A 35 4.59 15.39 -11.11
C GLY A 35 5.74 14.56 -10.55
N LEU A 36 5.36 13.47 -9.89
CA LEU A 36 6.27 12.51 -9.27
C LEU A 36 5.70 11.10 -9.41
N ALA A 37 6.50 10.17 -9.96
CA ALA A 37 6.18 8.75 -9.89
C ALA A 37 6.84 8.11 -8.67
N ILE A 38 6.03 7.38 -7.88
CA ILE A 38 6.53 6.49 -6.84
C ILE A 38 6.53 5.08 -7.39
N ALA A 39 7.70 4.48 -7.45
CA ALA A 39 7.98 3.18 -8.06
C ALA A 39 8.73 2.28 -7.06
N ASP A 40 8.00 1.74 -6.10
CA ASP A 40 8.54 0.80 -5.13
C ASP A 40 8.79 -0.58 -5.77
N GLN A 41 9.71 -1.33 -5.19
CA GLN A 41 10.14 -2.61 -5.75
C GLN A 41 9.06 -3.68 -5.60
N ASN A 42 8.56 -4.15 -6.76
CA ASN A 42 7.53 -5.20 -6.84
C ASN A 42 6.34 -4.95 -5.90
N SER A 43 5.96 -3.68 -5.72
CA SER A 43 4.95 -3.27 -4.75
C SER A 43 4.33 -1.93 -5.12
N VAL A 44 3.08 -1.74 -4.70
CA VAL A 44 2.36 -0.46 -4.72
C VAL A 44 1.80 -0.12 -3.32
N ALA A 45 2.39 -0.69 -2.26
CA ALA A 45 1.88 -0.56 -0.90
C ALA A 45 1.90 0.88 -0.36
N GLY A 46 2.84 1.72 -0.80
CA GLY A 46 2.96 3.11 -0.34
C GLY A 46 2.20 4.14 -1.17
N ILE A 47 1.55 3.72 -2.26
CA ILE A 47 1.04 4.66 -3.25
C ILE A 47 -0.16 5.49 -2.75
N VAL A 48 -1.02 4.90 -1.91
CA VAL A 48 -2.21 5.59 -1.38
C VAL A 48 -1.79 6.72 -0.43
N ARG A 49 -0.75 6.53 0.36
CA ARG A 49 -0.21 7.58 1.26
C ARG A 49 0.29 8.80 0.47
N ALA A 50 0.94 8.56 -0.65
CA ALA A 50 1.32 9.64 -1.56
C ALA A 50 0.11 10.33 -2.18
N HIS A 51 -0.94 9.58 -2.50
CA HIS A 51 -2.19 10.11 -3.02
C HIS A 51 -2.90 11.03 -2.02
N VAL A 52 -3.00 10.60 -0.77
CA VAL A 52 -3.53 11.41 0.33
C VAL A 52 -2.70 12.69 0.50
N ALA A 53 -1.38 12.59 0.54
CA ALA A 53 -0.50 13.74 0.66
C ALA A 53 -0.68 14.74 -0.51
N ALA A 54 -0.83 14.24 -1.74
CA ALA A 54 -1.11 15.11 -2.89
C ALA A 54 -2.43 15.88 -2.74
N ARG A 55 -3.50 15.20 -2.27
CA ARG A 55 -4.80 15.83 -1.99
C ARG A 55 -4.70 16.88 -0.88
N GLU A 56 -3.97 16.60 0.19
CA GLU A 56 -3.76 17.54 1.29
C GLU A 56 -2.98 18.77 0.83
N ILE A 57 -1.87 18.60 0.10
CA ILE A 57 -1.08 19.69 -0.48
C ILE A 57 -1.98 20.56 -1.38
N ALA A 58 -2.78 19.95 -2.26
CA ALA A 58 -3.68 20.69 -3.15
C ALA A 58 -4.72 21.49 -2.38
N ARG A 59 -5.28 20.92 -1.30
CA ARG A 59 -6.26 21.60 -0.44
C ARG A 59 -5.65 22.79 0.30
N GLU A 60 -4.40 22.67 0.77
CA GLU A 60 -3.73 23.70 1.55
C GLU A 60 -3.11 24.83 0.69
N THR A 61 -2.58 24.47 -0.49
CA THR A 61 -1.79 25.40 -1.33
C THR A 61 -2.45 25.78 -2.65
N GLY A 62 -3.57 25.12 -3.00
CA GLY A 62 -4.29 25.31 -4.27
C GLY A 62 -3.73 24.48 -5.43
N SER A 63 -2.58 23.81 -5.28
CA SER A 63 -2.00 22.94 -6.30
C SER A 63 -1.06 21.91 -5.69
N ALA A 64 -0.92 20.75 -6.34
CA ALA A 64 0.03 19.72 -5.94
C ALA A 64 0.74 19.11 -7.15
N PRO A 65 1.92 18.50 -6.97
CA PRO A 65 2.50 17.62 -7.97
C PRO A 65 1.52 16.48 -8.27
N ARG A 66 1.35 16.16 -9.55
CA ARG A 66 0.55 14.99 -9.91
C ARG A 66 1.27 13.71 -9.47
N LEU A 67 0.63 12.90 -8.63
CA LEU A 67 1.12 11.57 -8.35
C LEU A 67 0.95 10.69 -9.59
N ILE A 68 2.01 9.97 -9.95
CA ILE A 68 2.01 8.96 -11.01
C ILE A 68 2.22 7.61 -10.32
N PRO A 69 1.18 6.76 -10.22
CA PRO A 69 1.32 5.41 -9.69
C PRO A 69 2.22 4.56 -10.58
N ALA A 70 3.21 3.88 -10.00
CA ALA A 70 4.17 3.05 -10.72
C ALA A 70 4.69 1.92 -9.83
N ALA A 71 5.40 0.96 -10.44
CA ALA A 71 6.18 -0.02 -9.71
C ALA A 71 7.48 -0.32 -10.45
N ARG A 72 8.54 -0.51 -9.69
CA ARG A 72 9.81 -1.02 -10.19
C ARG A 72 9.79 -2.53 -10.12
N ILE A 73 9.76 -3.17 -11.28
CA ILE A 73 9.80 -4.62 -11.39
C ILE A 73 11.25 -5.07 -11.45
N VAL A 74 11.60 -5.99 -10.56
CA VAL A 74 12.89 -6.67 -10.53
C VAL A 74 12.62 -8.14 -10.76
N THR A 75 13.13 -8.67 -11.87
CA THR A 75 12.93 -10.08 -12.23
C THR A 75 13.96 -10.97 -11.54
N ARG A 76 13.69 -12.28 -11.52
CA ARG A 76 14.60 -13.30 -10.96
C ARG A 76 15.95 -13.33 -11.67
N GLU A 77 15.98 -12.93 -12.94
CA GLU A 77 17.19 -12.82 -13.74
C GLU A 77 17.98 -11.53 -13.45
N GLY A 78 17.45 -10.64 -12.57
CA GLY A 78 18.07 -9.36 -12.25
C GLY A 78 17.81 -8.26 -13.27
N PHE A 79 16.90 -8.47 -14.24
CA PHE A 79 16.43 -7.41 -15.12
C PHE A 79 15.51 -6.45 -14.36
N THR A 80 15.73 -5.15 -14.50
CA THR A 80 14.99 -4.14 -13.75
C THR A 80 14.38 -3.11 -14.69
N LEU A 81 13.09 -2.83 -14.50
CA LEU A 81 12.37 -1.80 -15.22
C LEU A 81 11.31 -1.15 -14.36
N THR A 82 10.96 0.12 -14.63
CA THR A 82 9.79 0.76 -14.04
C THR A 82 8.62 0.67 -15.00
N LEU A 83 7.49 0.18 -14.51
CA LEU A 83 6.20 0.14 -15.21
C LEU A 83 5.32 1.29 -14.71
N LEU A 84 4.88 2.13 -15.65
CA LEU A 84 3.98 3.25 -15.40
C LEU A 84 2.69 3.02 -16.19
N PRO A 85 1.57 2.70 -15.53
CA PRO A 85 0.31 2.43 -16.20
C PRO A 85 -0.25 3.70 -16.86
N ARG A 86 -0.64 3.60 -18.13
CA ARG A 86 -1.22 4.71 -18.88
C ARG A 86 -2.65 5.01 -18.46
N ASP A 87 -3.40 3.98 -18.13
CA ASP A 87 -4.82 4.02 -17.84
C ASP A 87 -5.23 3.01 -16.77
N ARG A 88 -6.51 2.99 -16.42
CA ARG A 88 -7.08 2.07 -15.44
C ARG A 88 -6.88 0.59 -15.81
N ALA A 89 -6.95 0.25 -17.09
CA ALA A 89 -6.77 -1.14 -17.53
C ALA A 89 -5.31 -1.59 -17.38
N ALA A 90 -4.36 -0.70 -17.67
CA ALA A 90 -2.94 -0.95 -17.44
C ALA A 90 -2.63 -1.09 -15.94
N TRP A 91 -3.23 -0.28 -15.08
CA TRP A 91 -3.14 -0.46 -13.62
C TRP A 91 -3.58 -1.86 -13.19
N GLY A 92 -4.72 -2.33 -13.69
CA GLY A 92 -5.18 -3.69 -13.41
C GLY A 92 -4.17 -4.77 -13.84
N ARG A 93 -3.54 -4.61 -15.00
CA ARG A 93 -2.47 -5.50 -15.46
C ARG A 93 -1.24 -5.45 -14.56
N LEU A 94 -0.84 -4.27 -14.08
CA LEU A 94 0.25 -4.12 -13.12
C LEU A 94 -0.03 -4.84 -11.81
N CYS A 95 -1.23 -4.66 -11.25
CA CYS A 95 -1.65 -5.34 -10.03
C CYS A 95 -1.65 -6.86 -10.19
N ARG A 96 -2.14 -7.38 -11.32
CA ARG A 96 -2.13 -8.82 -11.64
C ARG A 96 -0.71 -9.35 -11.85
N LEU A 97 0.18 -8.61 -12.50
CA LEU A 97 1.59 -8.97 -12.64
C LEU A 97 2.25 -9.13 -11.27
N ILE A 98 2.10 -8.13 -10.41
CA ILE A 98 2.66 -8.17 -9.05
C ILE A 98 2.04 -9.33 -8.25
N THR A 99 0.73 -9.52 -8.34
CA THR A 99 0.02 -10.64 -7.69
C THR A 99 0.61 -11.98 -8.13
N LEU A 100 0.83 -12.17 -9.43
CA LEU A 100 1.41 -13.40 -9.98
C LEU A 100 2.76 -13.72 -9.32
N GLY A 101 3.68 -12.74 -9.28
CA GLY A 101 5.00 -12.92 -8.69
C GLY A 101 4.97 -13.12 -7.17
N ARG A 102 4.08 -12.40 -6.47
CA ARG A 102 3.91 -12.51 -5.03
C ARG A 102 3.28 -13.84 -4.62
N ARG A 103 2.33 -14.34 -5.40
CA ARG A 103 1.65 -15.62 -5.14
C ARG A 103 2.52 -16.85 -5.41
N ARG A 104 3.49 -16.75 -6.32
CA ARG A 104 4.50 -17.80 -6.57
C ARG A 104 5.56 -17.90 -5.47
N ALA A 105 5.80 -16.82 -4.76
CA ALA A 105 6.90 -16.67 -3.83
C ALA A 105 6.45 -16.79 -2.36
N GLN A 106 7.42 -16.98 -1.47
CA GLN A 106 7.19 -16.85 -0.04
C GLN A 106 6.82 -15.41 0.32
N LYS A 107 6.07 -15.23 1.41
CA LYS A 107 5.69 -13.92 1.91
C LYS A 107 6.88 -12.96 1.99
N GLY A 108 6.66 -11.74 1.49
CA GLY A 108 7.69 -10.69 1.47
C GLY A 108 8.65 -10.75 0.29
N THR A 109 8.58 -11.80 -0.54
CA THR A 109 9.37 -11.93 -1.77
C THR A 109 8.47 -11.91 -3.01
N CYS A 110 9.07 -11.82 -4.19
CA CYS A 110 8.34 -11.77 -5.46
C CYS A 110 9.13 -12.51 -6.53
N ASP A 111 8.50 -13.46 -7.22
CA ASP A 111 9.11 -14.29 -8.25
C ASP A 111 8.49 -13.96 -9.62
N LEU A 112 9.08 -12.97 -10.29
CA LEU A 112 8.74 -12.55 -11.66
C LEU A 112 9.89 -12.84 -12.61
N GLY A 113 9.55 -13.30 -13.82
CA GLY A 113 10.48 -13.40 -14.94
C GLY A 113 10.15 -12.39 -16.02
N LEU A 114 11.05 -12.27 -17.02
CA LEU A 114 10.81 -11.41 -18.18
C LEU A 114 9.55 -11.82 -18.95
N GLU A 115 9.26 -13.13 -19.06
CA GLU A 115 8.08 -13.64 -19.74
C GLU A 115 6.78 -13.09 -19.11
N ASP A 116 6.74 -12.99 -17.79
CA ASP A 116 5.58 -12.41 -17.11
C ASP A 116 5.38 -10.93 -17.49
N VAL A 117 6.48 -10.18 -17.67
CA VAL A 117 6.41 -8.79 -18.13
C VAL A 117 5.93 -8.72 -19.60
N LEU A 118 6.37 -9.65 -20.46
CA LEU A 118 5.93 -9.73 -21.85
C LEU A 118 4.43 -10.06 -21.96
N ASP A 119 3.89 -10.82 -21.03
CA ASP A 119 2.46 -11.17 -20.99
C ASP A 119 1.60 -10.03 -20.43
N TRP A 120 2.07 -9.33 -19.42
CA TRP A 120 1.27 -8.34 -18.66
C TRP A 120 1.64 -6.89 -18.93
N GLY A 121 2.69 -6.59 -19.68
CA GLY A 121 3.24 -5.24 -19.85
C GLY A 121 2.44 -4.30 -20.76
N ALA A 122 1.40 -4.79 -21.45
CA ALA A 122 0.63 -3.96 -22.38
C ALA A 122 -0.01 -2.74 -21.69
N GLY A 123 0.05 -1.57 -22.35
CA GLY A 123 -0.54 -0.32 -21.83
C GLY A 123 0.30 0.42 -20.80
N HIS A 124 1.56 -0.01 -20.56
CA HIS A 124 2.49 0.70 -19.69
C HIS A 124 3.50 1.51 -20.52
N GLU A 125 3.94 2.63 -19.97
CA GLU A 125 5.26 3.16 -20.29
C GLU A 125 6.30 2.37 -19.48
N MET A 126 7.39 1.97 -20.12
CA MET A 126 8.44 1.13 -19.53
C MET A 126 9.76 1.87 -19.54
N LEU A 127 10.36 2.03 -18.36
CA LEU A 127 11.70 2.59 -18.23
C LEU A 127 12.70 1.48 -17.90
N LEU A 128 13.59 1.17 -18.82
CA LEU A 128 14.67 0.21 -18.60
C LEU A 128 15.73 0.83 -17.71
N HIS A 129 16.00 0.21 -16.57
CA HIS A 129 16.99 0.69 -15.59
C HIS A 129 18.45 0.42 -16.03
N PRO A 130 19.44 1.13 -15.50
CA PRO A 130 20.85 0.96 -15.86
C PRO A 130 21.38 -0.48 -15.75
N ALA A 131 20.89 -1.26 -14.81
CA ALA A 131 21.26 -2.68 -14.70
C ALA A 131 20.78 -3.55 -15.86
N ALA A 132 19.81 -3.07 -16.65
CA ALA A 132 19.32 -3.76 -17.83
C ALA A 132 20.21 -3.56 -19.08
N TYR A 133 21.20 -2.66 -19.03
CA TYR A 133 22.04 -2.34 -20.20
C TYR A 133 22.94 -3.49 -20.62
N ASP A 134 23.30 -4.35 -19.70
CA ASP A 134 24.12 -5.55 -20.00
C ASP A 134 23.27 -6.72 -20.54
N ARG A 135 21.94 -6.47 -20.69
CA ARG A 135 20.94 -7.45 -21.13
C ARG A 135 20.18 -6.93 -22.35
N GLN A 136 20.93 -6.65 -23.41
CA GLN A 136 20.37 -6.03 -24.62
C GLN A 136 19.32 -6.93 -25.28
N ALA A 137 19.50 -8.25 -25.28
CA ALA A 137 18.55 -9.18 -25.88
C ALA A 137 17.15 -9.13 -25.21
N GLU A 138 17.11 -9.01 -23.88
CA GLU A 138 15.86 -8.87 -23.12
C GLU A 138 15.20 -7.50 -23.42
N ALA A 139 15.99 -6.44 -23.52
CA ALA A 139 15.51 -5.12 -23.89
C ALA A 139 14.90 -5.11 -25.31
N GLU A 140 15.56 -5.75 -26.29
CA GLU A 140 15.06 -5.87 -27.66
C GLU A 140 13.73 -6.64 -27.72
N ARG A 141 13.56 -7.69 -26.93
CA ARG A 141 12.29 -8.42 -26.84
C ARG A 141 11.14 -7.52 -26.36
N LEU A 142 11.38 -6.68 -25.34
CA LEU A 142 10.40 -5.71 -24.86
C LEU A 142 10.07 -4.65 -25.92
N ILE A 143 11.08 -4.13 -26.61
CA ILE A 143 10.92 -3.12 -27.68
C ILE A 143 10.05 -3.67 -28.81
N VAL A 144 10.33 -4.90 -29.25
CA VAL A 144 9.57 -5.59 -30.30
C VAL A 144 8.13 -5.86 -29.85
N ARG A 145 7.95 -6.31 -28.61
CA ARG A 145 6.64 -6.66 -28.07
C ARG A 145 5.76 -5.43 -27.80
N PHE A 146 6.38 -4.31 -27.39
CA PHE A 146 5.70 -3.08 -26.98
C PHE A 146 6.26 -1.85 -27.71
N PRO A 147 6.06 -1.74 -29.03
CA PRO A 147 6.61 -0.64 -29.80
C PRO A 147 6.10 0.73 -29.31
N GLY A 148 7.02 1.68 -29.14
CA GLY A 148 6.71 3.03 -28.66
C GLY A 148 6.37 3.16 -27.18
N GLN A 149 6.49 2.09 -26.38
CA GLN A 149 6.22 2.08 -24.94
C GLN A 149 7.50 1.94 -24.09
N VAL A 150 8.64 1.67 -24.70
CA VAL A 150 9.91 1.40 -24.02
C VAL A 150 10.84 2.60 -24.17
N SER A 151 11.43 3.02 -23.05
CA SER A 151 12.44 4.08 -22.98
C SER A 151 13.63 3.62 -22.15
N LEU A 152 14.81 4.18 -22.42
CA LEU A 152 16.01 3.91 -21.64
C LEU A 152 16.12 4.94 -20.51
N LEU A 153 16.10 4.51 -19.27
CA LEU A 153 16.28 5.39 -18.12
C LEU A 153 17.78 5.70 -17.96
N VAL A 154 18.10 6.97 -17.86
CA VAL A 154 19.47 7.47 -17.67
C VAL A 154 19.57 8.17 -16.32
N ALA A 155 20.46 7.66 -15.46
CA ALA A 155 20.66 8.19 -14.12
C ALA A 155 22.14 8.46 -13.84
N PRO A 156 22.45 9.50 -13.05
CA PRO A 156 23.81 9.80 -12.62
C PRO A 156 24.31 8.77 -11.61
N ARG A 157 25.63 8.60 -11.56
CA ARG A 157 26.32 7.82 -10.52
C ARG A 157 27.23 8.68 -9.64
N TYR A 158 27.46 9.94 -10.04
CA TYR A 158 28.31 10.92 -9.35
C TYR A 158 29.75 10.42 -9.13
N ASP A 159 30.27 9.63 -10.05
CA ASP A 159 31.62 9.04 -10.04
C ASP A 159 32.61 9.79 -10.95
N GLY A 160 32.24 10.97 -11.42
CA GLY A 160 33.06 11.80 -12.33
C GLY A 160 32.96 11.38 -13.81
N GLN A 161 32.21 10.32 -14.13
CA GLN A 161 32.07 9.78 -15.51
C GLN A 161 30.68 9.98 -16.08
N ASP A 162 29.83 10.77 -15.45
CA ASP A 162 28.42 10.89 -15.85
C ASP A 162 28.26 11.45 -17.27
N ALA A 163 29.06 12.44 -17.67
CA ALA A 163 28.99 12.99 -19.03
C ALA A 163 29.27 11.93 -20.12
N ALA A 164 30.31 11.12 -19.94
CA ALA A 164 30.63 10.03 -20.87
C ALA A 164 29.56 8.93 -20.84
N ARG A 165 29.01 8.64 -19.66
CA ARG A 165 27.91 7.69 -19.47
C ARG A 165 26.65 8.15 -20.19
N PHE A 166 26.26 9.40 -20.05
CA PHE A 166 25.08 9.97 -20.73
C PHE A 166 25.23 9.93 -22.24
N ALA A 167 26.40 10.32 -22.77
CA ALA A 167 26.68 10.24 -24.20
C ALA A 167 26.59 8.79 -24.73
N ARG A 168 27.19 7.83 -24.00
CA ARG A 168 27.11 6.41 -24.36
C ARG A 168 25.66 5.88 -24.36
N LEU A 169 24.88 6.24 -23.36
CA LEU A 169 23.49 5.80 -23.22
C LEU A 169 22.58 6.48 -24.25
N ALA A 170 22.84 7.75 -24.60
CA ALA A 170 22.18 8.40 -25.72
C ALA A 170 22.42 7.66 -27.04
N GLY A 171 23.67 7.27 -27.30
CA GLY A 171 24.01 6.46 -28.46
C GLY A 171 23.36 5.07 -28.48
N LEU A 172 23.24 4.43 -27.32
CA LEU A 172 22.53 3.15 -27.18
C LEU A 172 21.04 3.31 -27.47
N ALA A 173 20.39 4.30 -26.87
CA ALA A 173 18.97 4.59 -27.09
C ALA A 173 18.67 4.84 -28.57
N ALA A 174 19.54 5.63 -29.24
CA ALA A 174 19.42 5.89 -30.69
C ALA A 174 19.55 4.61 -31.53
N ARG A 175 20.50 3.71 -31.20
CA ARG A 175 20.63 2.43 -31.88
C ARG A 175 19.44 1.50 -31.69
N LEU A 176 18.84 1.53 -30.49
CA LEU A 176 17.64 0.74 -30.17
C LEU A 176 16.33 1.39 -30.68
N GLY A 177 16.41 2.62 -31.20
CA GLY A 177 15.23 3.34 -31.69
C GLY A 177 14.25 3.74 -30.57
N ILE A 178 14.72 3.94 -29.34
CA ILE A 178 13.90 4.29 -28.18
C ILE A 178 14.35 5.61 -27.54
N PRO A 179 13.46 6.35 -26.84
CA PRO A 179 13.83 7.54 -26.10
C PRO A 179 14.78 7.24 -24.93
N ALA A 180 15.69 8.19 -24.63
CA ALA A 180 16.41 8.22 -23.37
C ALA A 180 15.73 9.22 -22.42
N VAL A 181 15.50 8.85 -21.19
CA VAL A 181 14.75 9.63 -20.18
C VAL A 181 15.61 9.79 -18.93
N ALA A 182 15.80 11.04 -18.48
CA ALA A 182 16.54 11.34 -17.28
C ALA A 182 15.74 11.06 -16.01
N SER A 183 16.40 10.51 -15.00
CA SER A 183 15.87 10.34 -13.64
C SER A 183 17.01 10.48 -12.64
N GLY A 184 16.73 11.03 -11.45
CA GLY A 184 17.65 11.01 -10.31
C GLY A 184 17.68 9.66 -9.59
N LEU A 185 16.73 8.75 -9.85
CA LEU A 185 16.50 7.51 -9.10
C LEU A 185 16.51 7.76 -7.59
N PRO A 186 15.74 8.71 -7.08
CA PRO A 186 15.84 9.11 -5.68
C PRO A 186 15.31 8.00 -4.75
N ILE A 187 16.05 7.77 -3.68
CA ILE A 187 15.64 6.98 -2.52
C ILE A 187 15.49 7.85 -1.27
N LEU A 188 15.82 9.14 -1.41
CA LEU A 188 15.79 10.17 -0.39
C LEU A 188 14.97 11.36 -0.90
N HIS A 189 14.12 11.95 -0.06
CA HIS A 189 13.52 13.25 -0.39
C HIS A 189 14.56 14.38 -0.23
N HIS A 190 15.50 14.23 0.71
CA HIS A 190 16.56 15.21 1.01
C HIS A 190 17.85 14.49 1.41
N GLY A 191 19.02 15.04 1.07
CA GLY A 191 20.33 14.44 1.34
C GLY A 191 20.65 14.21 2.82
N ALA A 192 20.03 14.94 3.74
CA ALA A 192 20.18 14.74 5.18
C ALA A 192 19.79 13.32 5.63
N ARG A 193 18.89 12.64 4.91
CA ARG A 193 18.42 11.26 5.18
C ARG A 193 19.46 10.18 4.90
N ARG A 194 20.61 10.53 4.31
CA ARG A 194 21.66 9.56 4.00
C ARG A 194 22.07 8.70 5.21
N LYS A 195 22.21 9.32 6.38
CA LYS A 195 22.61 8.60 7.60
C LYS A 195 21.62 7.49 7.97
N LEU A 196 20.32 7.80 7.87
CA LEU A 196 19.27 6.80 8.07
C LEU A 196 19.30 5.73 6.99
N ALA A 197 19.54 6.09 5.72
CA ALA A 197 19.64 5.11 4.62
C ALA A 197 20.78 4.10 4.84
N ASP A 198 21.94 4.54 5.37
CA ASP A 198 23.04 3.64 5.74
C ASP A 198 22.63 2.71 6.89
N VAL A 199 21.91 3.21 7.90
CA VAL A 199 21.37 2.38 8.99
C VAL A 199 20.36 1.36 8.47
N LEU A 200 19.42 1.76 7.59
CA LEU A 200 18.46 0.84 6.95
C LEU A 200 19.19 -0.25 6.16
N THR A 201 20.24 0.09 5.44
CA THR A 201 21.08 -0.86 4.72
C THR A 201 21.79 -1.82 5.68
N ALA A 202 22.33 -1.32 6.79
CA ALA A 202 22.96 -2.13 7.81
C ALA A 202 21.97 -3.13 8.45
N ILE A 203 20.76 -2.68 8.79
CA ILE A 203 19.70 -3.54 9.31
C ILE A 203 19.32 -4.61 8.29
N ARG A 204 19.13 -4.25 7.02
CA ARG A 204 18.79 -5.18 5.95
C ARG A 204 19.83 -6.27 5.74
N LEU A 205 21.10 -5.92 5.86
CA LEU A 205 22.23 -6.85 5.66
C LEU A 205 22.67 -7.59 6.95
N GLY A 206 22.09 -7.24 8.10
CA GLY A 206 22.52 -7.80 9.40
C GLY A 206 23.93 -7.38 9.81
N LEU A 207 24.37 -6.18 9.39
CA LEU A 207 25.71 -5.65 9.64
C LEU A 207 25.65 -4.44 10.55
N ARG A 208 26.82 -4.01 11.06
CA ARG A 208 27.00 -2.68 11.64
C ARG A 208 27.29 -1.67 10.53
N VAL A 209 26.97 -0.39 10.75
CA VAL A 209 27.21 0.68 9.78
C VAL A 209 28.70 0.75 9.39
N GLU A 210 29.60 0.58 10.35
CA GLU A 210 31.07 0.54 10.13
C GLU A 210 31.54 -0.61 9.24
N GLN A 211 30.73 -1.68 9.10
CA GLN A 211 31.03 -2.88 8.31
C GLN A 211 30.46 -2.80 6.88
N LEU A 212 29.72 -1.74 6.54
CA LEU A 212 29.07 -1.65 5.23
C LEU A 212 30.08 -1.54 4.08
N GLY A 213 31.20 -0.84 4.28
CA GLY A 213 32.16 -0.61 3.20
C GLY A 213 31.51 -0.02 1.96
N HIS A 214 31.70 -0.64 0.81
CA HIS A 214 31.12 -0.24 -0.47
C HIS A 214 29.58 -0.44 -0.56
N ARG A 215 28.94 -1.04 0.42
CA ARG A 215 27.48 -1.20 0.50
C ARG A 215 26.78 0.03 1.10
N ALA A 216 27.54 0.92 1.75
CA ALA A 216 27.03 2.22 2.18
C ALA A 216 26.77 3.11 0.94
N LEU A 217 25.83 4.04 1.05
CA LEU A 217 25.64 5.02 -0.02
C LEU A 217 26.93 5.85 -0.19
N PRO A 218 27.49 5.92 -1.42
CA PRO A 218 28.73 6.66 -1.65
C PRO A 218 28.59 8.16 -1.39
N HIS A 219 27.37 8.67 -1.52
CA HIS A 219 27.04 10.10 -1.38
C HIS A 219 25.56 10.29 -1.00
N ALA A 220 25.15 11.53 -0.73
CA ALA A 220 23.77 11.91 -0.39
C ALA A 220 22.94 12.35 -1.63
N GLU A 221 23.42 12.04 -2.84
CA GLU A 221 22.89 12.63 -4.07
C GLU A 221 21.74 11.87 -4.71
N GLN A 222 21.39 10.66 -4.23
CA GLN A 222 20.17 9.93 -4.65
C GLN A 222 18.92 10.54 -3.98
N ARG A 223 18.72 11.82 -4.20
CA ARG A 223 17.63 12.65 -3.66
C ARG A 223 16.79 13.27 -4.76
N LEU A 224 15.60 13.71 -4.40
CA LEU A 224 14.79 14.54 -5.31
C LEU A 224 15.52 15.83 -5.68
N ARG A 225 15.37 16.24 -6.93
CA ARG A 225 16.00 17.42 -7.52
C ARG A 225 14.98 18.27 -8.25
N SER A 226 15.23 19.59 -8.25
CA SER A 226 14.47 20.52 -9.08
C SER A 226 14.81 20.35 -10.56
N GLN A 227 13.98 20.92 -11.41
CA GLN A 227 14.23 20.96 -12.86
C GLN A 227 15.58 21.62 -13.19
N SER A 228 15.92 22.74 -12.52
CA SER A 228 17.19 23.44 -12.76
C SER A 228 18.41 22.61 -12.39
N GLU A 229 18.34 21.87 -11.27
CA GLU A 229 19.39 20.94 -10.87
C GLU A 229 19.55 19.80 -11.89
N MET A 230 18.44 19.26 -12.40
CA MET A 230 18.47 18.18 -13.41
C MET A 230 19.03 18.69 -14.75
N LEU A 231 18.65 19.87 -15.20
CA LEU A 231 19.20 20.46 -16.43
C LEU A 231 20.69 20.74 -16.32
N ALA A 232 21.17 21.21 -15.16
CA ALA A 232 22.60 21.40 -14.91
C ALA A 232 23.34 20.05 -14.89
N LEU A 233 22.79 19.03 -14.25
CA LEU A 233 23.37 17.69 -14.16
C LEU A 233 23.46 17.00 -15.53
N PHE A 234 22.45 17.18 -16.38
CA PHE A 234 22.37 16.67 -17.73
C PHE A 234 22.80 17.70 -18.78
N ALA A 235 23.78 18.55 -18.47
CA ALA A 235 24.31 19.53 -19.42
C ALA A 235 24.74 18.86 -20.74
N GLY A 236 24.29 19.40 -21.87
CA GLY A 236 24.46 18.77 -23.20
C GLY A 236 23.46 17.68 -23.55
N HIS A 237 22.61 17.26 -22.59
CA HIS A 237 21.58 16.21 -22.76
C HIS A 237 20.20 16.65 -22.28
N ALA A 238 19.87 17.94 -22.38
CA ALA A 238 18.58 18.51 -21.92
C ALA A 238 17.34 17.79 -22.49
N ALA A 239 17.45 17.21 -23.69
CA ALA A 239 16.38 16.43 -24.30
C ALA A 239 15.96 15.23 -23.44
N MET A 240 16.89 14.59 -22.71
CA MET A 240 16.56 13.48 -21.80
C MET A 240 15.71 13.95 -20.61
N VAL A 241 15.99 15.15 -20.10
CA VAL A 241 15.21 15.78 -19.01
C VAL A 241 13.80 16.11 -19.49
N GLN A 242 13.70 16.71 -20.69
CA GLN A 242 12.41 17.06 -21.30
C GLN A 242 11.57 15.83 -21.66
N ALA A 243 12.20 14.73 -22.05
CA ALA A 243 11.53 13.46 -22.36
C ALA A 243 10.70 12.94 -21.18
N SER A 244 11.08 13.23 -19.93
CA SER A 244 10.32 12.81 -18.75
C SER A 244 8.91 13.43 -18.71
N ALA A 245 8.78 14.71 -19.04
CA ALA A 245 7.48 15.38 -19.09
C ALA A 245 6.64 14.92 -20.28
N THR A 246 7.29 14.68 -21.43
CA THR A 246 6.62 14.11 -22.63
C THR A 246 6.03 12.73 -22.31
N LEU A 247 6.78 11.87 -21.65
CA LEU A 247 6.31 10.56 -21.21
C LEU A 247 5.18 10.69 -20.19
N ALA A 248 5.35 11.54 -19.17
CA ALA A 248 4.32 11.80 -18.15
C ALA A 248 3.00 12.28 -18.75
N GLY A 249 3.03 12.98 -19.88
CA GLY A 249 1.84 13.42 -20.62
C GLY A 249 1.00 12.28 -21.21
N ARG A 250 1.55 11.07 -21.33
CA ARG A 250 0.83 9.87 -21.81
C ARG A 250 0.16 9.07 -20.69
N LEU A 251 0.41 9.44 -19.45
CA LEU A 251 -0.07 8.74 -18.26
C LEU A 251 -1.30 9.49 -17.73
N SER A 252 -2.47 8.88 -17.78
CA SER A 252 -3.72 9.52 -17.33
C SER A 252 -4.27 8.90 -16.05
N PHE A 253 -3.85 7.68 -15.69
CA PHE A 253 -4.39 6.95 -14.56
C PHE A 253 -4.24 7.72 -13.23
N SER A 254 -5.32 7.76 -12.47
CA SER A 254 -5.38 8.24 -11.08
C SER A 254 -6.01 7.17 -10.19
N LEU A 255 -5.62 7.12 -8.92
CA LEU A 255 -6.30 6.28 -7.92
C LEU A 255 -7.76 6.68 -7.71
N ASP A 256 -8.15 7.91 -8.07
CA ASP A 256 -9.55 8.35 -8.07
C ASP A 256 -10.45 7.58 -9.03
N GLU A 257 -9.87 6.83 -9.99
CA GLU A 257 -10.62 5.97 -10.91
C GLU A 257 -10.96 4.60 -10.30
N LEU A 258 -10.35 4.25 -9.17
CA LEU A 258 -10.68 3.02 -8.48
C LEU A 258 -12.07 3.14 -7.87
N ARG A 259 -12.91 2.13 -8.12
CA ARG A 259 -14.26 2.04 -7.56
C ARG A 259 -14.43 0.67 -6.93
N TYR A 260 -14.94 0.68 -5.73
CA TYR A 260 -15.33 -0.54 -5.03
C TYR A 260 -16.77 -0.91 -5.45
N GLU A 261 -16.96 -2.18 -5.79
CA GLU A 261 -18.26 -2.73 -6.10
C GLU A 261 -18.51 -3.95 -5.21
N TYR A 262 -19.65 -3.94 -4.50
CA TYR A 262 -20.07 -5.06 -3.68
C TYR A 262 -20.36 -6.29 -4.54
N PRO A 263 -20.04 -7.52 -4.05
CA PRO A 263 -20.44 -8.73 -4.77
C PRO A 263 -21.95 -8.79 -4.93
N SER A 264 -22.40 -9.22 -6.09
CA SER A 264 -23.83 -9.48 -6.32
C SER A 264 -24.26 -10.72 -5.52
N GLU A 265 -25.23 -10.54 -4.65
CA GLU A 265 -25.85 -11.60 -3.85
C GLU A 265 -27.25 -11.98 -4.38
N SER A 266 -27.48 -11.76 -5.67
CA SER A 266 -28.72 -12.19 -6.35
C SER A 266 -28.76 -13.70 -6.48
N THR A 267 -29.91 -14.33 -6.24
CA THR A 267 -30.15 -15.75 -6.46
C THR A 267 -31.41 -15.93 -7.33
N GLY A 268 -31.24 -16.49 -8.51
CA GLY A 268 -32.33 -16.64 -9.48
C GLY A 268 -32.84 -15.30 -9.99
N ASP A 269 -34.17 -15.15 -10.09
CA ASP A 269 -34.82 -13.92 -10.57
C ASP A 269 -35.04 -12.87 -9.48
N GLU A 270 -34.63 -13.14 -8.23
CA GLU A 270 -34.83 -12.23 -7.09
C GLU A 270 -33.71 -11.16 -7.06
N THR A 271 -34.12 -9.90 -7.02
CA THR A 271 -33.18 -8.76 -6.88
C THR A 271 -32.65 -8.66 -5.43
N ALA A 272 -31.50 -8.00 -5.23
CA ALA A 272 -30.94 -7.81 -3.91
C ALA A 272 -31.89 -7.11 -2.92
N PRO A 273 -32.61 -6.02 -3.28
CA PRO A 273 -33.64 -5.43 -2.42
C PRO A 273 -34.76 -6.41 -2.04
N GLN A 274 -35.29 -7.15 -3.00
CA GLN A 274 -36.35 -8.12 -2.73
C GLN A 274 -35.89 -9.23 -1.79
N ARG A 275 -34.67 -9.74 -2.00
CA ARG A 275 -34.08 -10.76 -1.16
C ARG A 275 -33.85 -10.24 0.27
N LEU A 276 -33.27 -9.06 0.42
CA LEU A 276 -33.03 -8.46 1.72
C LEU A 276 -34.32 -8.25 2.49
N GLU A 277 -35.35 -7.67 1.86
CA GLU A 277 -36.65 -7.45 2.46
C GLU A 277 -37.29 -8.76 2.92
N ARG A 278 -37.34 -9.76 2.05
CA ARG A 278 -37.90 -11.08 2.38
C ARG A 278 -37.20 -11.72 3.56
N LEU A 279 -35.84 -11.73 3.56
CA LEU A 279 -35.05 -12.33 4.64
C LEU A 279 -35.22 -11.56 5.96
N ALA A 280 -35.23 -10.24 5.91
CA ALA A 280 -35.41 -9.41 7.10
C ALA A 280 -36.81 -9.57 7.70
N ARG A 281 -37.88 -9.59 6.88
CA ARG A 281 -39.26 -9.83 7.38
C ARG A 281 -39.41 -11.23 7.94
N ALA A 282 -38.91 -12.27 7.29
CA ALA A 282 -38.93 -13.64 7.80
C ALA A 282 -38.12 -13.75 9.10
N GLY A 283 -36.97 -13.11 9.17
CA GLY A 283 -36.15 -13.08 10.37
C GLY A 283 -36.79 -12.34 11.53
N LEU A 284 -37.55 -11.27 11.28
CA LEU A 284 -38.27 -10.56 12.32
C LEU A 284 -39.39 -11.43 12.91
N VAL A 285 -40.13 -12.21 12.07
CA VAL A 285 -41.12 -13.18 12.55
C VAL A 285 -40.45 -14.28 13.38
N TRP A 286 -39.27 -14.75 12.98
CA TRP A 286 -38.50 -15.74 13.76
C TRP A 286 -38.08 -15.19 15.12
N ARG A 287 -37.70 -13.89 15.21
CA ARG A 287 -37.33 -13.22 16.47
C ARG A 287 -38.52 -12.98 17.40
N TYR A 288 -39.71 -12.80 16.84
CA TYR A 288 -40.93 -12.50 17.56
C TYR A 288 -42.03 -13.51 17.20
N PRO A 289 -42.00 -14.76 17.76
CA PRO A 289 -42.97 -15.80 17.41
C PRO A 289 -44.43 -15.44 17.75
N ALA A 290 -44.65 -14.53 18.71
CA ALA A 290 -45.97 -14.01 19.08
C ALA A 290 -46.43 -12.82 18.20
N GLY A 291 -45.64 -12.46 17.19
CA GLY A 291 -45.84 -11.32 16.29
C GLY A 291 -44.89 -10.15 16.64
N PRO A 292 -44.28 -9.53 15.61
CA PRO A 292 -43.37 -8.41 15.82
C PRO A 292 -44.11 -7.18 16.34
N PRO A 293 -43.53 -6.42 17.30
CA PRO A 293 -44.10 -5.18 17.77
C PRO A 293 -44.25 -4.15 16.63
N PRO A 294 -45.32 -3.32 16.63
CA PRO A 294 -45.52 -2.30 15.58
C PRO A 294 -44.32 -1.35 15.42
N LYS A 295 -43.64 -1.00 16.52
CA LYS A 295 -42.43 -0.19 16.50
C LYS A 295 -41.27 -0.85 15.74
N ALA A 296 -41.07 -2.17 15.93
CA ALA A 296 -40.03 -2.91 15.23
C ALA A 296 -40.32 -3.05 13.73
N LEU A 297 -41.60 -3.21 13.36
CA LEU A 297 -42.01 -3.23 11.95
C LEU A 297 -41.77 -1.86 11.28
N ALA A 298 -42.18 -0.78 11.91
CA ALA A 298 -41.97 0.58 11.40
C ALA A 298 -40.46 0.90 11.23
N GLN A 299 -39.66 0.50 12.20
CA GLN A 299 -38.22 0.68 12.14
C GLN A 299 -37.59 -0.17 11.03
N LEU A 300 -38.03 -1.42 10.85
CA LEU A 300 -37.58 -2.29 9.75
C LEU A 300 -37.85 -1.65 8.39
N ASP A 301 -39.07 -1.13 8.18
CA ASP A 301 -39.45 -0.46 6.92
C ASP A 301 -38.60 0.78 6.66
N HIS A 302 -38.34 1.57 7.70
CA HIS A 302 -37.47 2.76 7.61
C HIS A 302 -36.03 2.37 7.22
N GLU A 303 -35.44 1.38 7.90
CA GLU A 303 -34.08 0.91 7.63
C GLU A 303 -33.94 0.33 6.22
N LEU A 304 -34.88 -0.52 5.78
CA LEU A 304 -34.88 -1.09 4.45
C LEU A 304 -34.97 0.00 3.37
N ALA A 305 -35.81 0.99 3.56
CA ALA A 305 -35.92 2.13 2.62
C ALA A 305 -34.60 2.89 2.50
N LEU A 306 -33.90 3.13 3.63
CA LEU A 306 -32.62 3.84 3.61
C LEU A 306 -31.49 2.98 3.01
N ILE A 307 -31.43 1.68 3.33
CA ILE A 307 -30.46 0.75 2.75
C ILE A 307 -30.64 0.70 1.21
N THR A 308 -31.88 0.64 0.73
CA THR A 308 -32.21 0.61 -0.70
C THR A 308 -31.83 1.92 -1.39
N LYS A 309 -32.10 3.06 -0.76
CA LYS A 309 -31.72 4.37 -1.27
C LYS A 309 -30.21 4.51 -1.45
N LEU A 310 -29.41 3.90 -0.55
CA LEU A 310 -27.96 3.96 -0.55
C LEU A 310 -27.30 2.77 -1.29
N HIS A 311 -28.08 1.84 -1.80
CA HIS A 311 -27.61 0.64 -2.52
C HIS A 311 -26.69 -0.27 -1.70
N TYR A 312 -26.94 -0.43 -0.38
CA TYR A 312 -26.14 -1.28 0.51
C TYR A 312 -26.69 -2.70 0.68
N GLU A 313 -27.75 -3.09 0.00
CA GLU A 313 -28.34 -4.45 0.11
C GLU A 313 -27.33 -5.57 -0.12
N PRO A 314 -26.44 -5.50 -1.14
CA PRO A 314 -25.44 -6.55 -1.35
C PRO A 314 -24.52 -6.73 -0.15
N TYR A 315 -24.14 -5.64 0.53
CA TYR A 315 -23.29 -5.67 1.72
C TYR A 315 -23.98 -6.42 2.89
N PHE A 316 -25.23 -6.06 3.21
CA PHE A 316 -26.01 -6.75 4.25
C PHE A 316 -26.23 -8.24 3.93
N LEU A 317 -26.49 -8.57 2.66
CA LEU A 317 -26.66 -9.94 2.20
C LEU A 317 -25.36 -10.75 2.30
N THR A 318 -24.21 -10.17 1.97
CA THR A 318 -22.89 -10.79 2.13
C THR A 318 -22.63 -11.14 3.60
N VAL A 319 -22.86 -10.19 4.51
CA VAL A 319 -22.67 -10.42 5.95
C VAL A 319 -23.66 -11.48 6.47
N HIS A 320 -24.92 -11.41 6.04
CA HIS A 320 -25.93 -12.41 6.39
C HIS A 320 -25.49 -13.82 5.98
N ASP A 321 -25.01 -14.00 4.76
CA ASP A 321 -24.56 -15.29 4.24
C ASP A 321 -23.41 -15.89 5.06
N ILE A 322 -22.42 -15.06 5.42
CA ILE A 322 -21.29 -15.48 6.26
C ILE A 322 -21.78 -15.90 7.66
N VAL A 323 -22.68 -15.12 8.26
CA VAL A 323 -23.26 -15.43 9.58
C VAL A 323 -24.09 -16.69 9.53
N GLN A 324 -24.91 -16.90 8.49
CA GLN A 324 -25.71 -18.12 8.32
C GLN A 324 -24.84 -19.37 8.15
N PHE A 325 -23.73 -19.27 7.41
CA PHE A 325 -22.76 -20.37 7.33
C PHE A 325 -22.22 -20.73 8.72
N ALA A 326 -21.78 -19.76 9.50
CA ALA A 326 -21.26 -19.99 10.85
C ALA A 326 -22.33 -20.66 11.75
N ARG A 327 -23.55 -20.13 11.76
CA ARG A 327 -24.66 -20.66 12.56
C ARG A 327 -25.06 -22.08 12.15
N ALA A 328 -25.13 -22.36 10.86
CA ALA A 328 -25.44 -23.71 10.35
C ALA A 328 -24.39 -24.77 10.76
N ARG A 329 -23.15 -24.31 11.01
CA ARG A 329 -22.06 -25.16 11.51
C ARG A 329 -21.93 -25.17 13.03
N GLY A 330 -22.79 -24.45 13.75
CA GLY A 330 -22.70 -24.30 15.21
C GLY A 330 -21.48 -23.50 15.66
N ILE A 331 -20.93 -22.63 14.81
CA ILE A 331 -19.84 -21.72 15.15
C ILE A 331 -20.45 -20.51 15.85
N LEU A 332 -19.97 -20.18 17.04
CA LEU A 332 -20.45 -19.02 17.77
C LEU A 332 -20.06 -17.74 17.01
N CYS A 333 -21.05 -16.87 16.79
CA CYS A 333 -20.84 -15.59 16.15
C CYS A 333 -21.80 -14.52 16.68
N GLN A 334 -21.31 -13.27 16.74
CA GLN A 334 -22.05 -12.13 17.25
C GLN A 334 -21.63 -10.86 16.53
N GLY A 335 -22.58 -10.17 15.92
CA GLY A 335 -22.41 -8.80 15.46
C GLY A 335 -22.30 -7.83 16.64
N ARG A 336 -21.41 -6.85 16.54
CA ARG A 336 -21.14 -5.87 17.59
C ARG A 336 -21.03 -4.43 17.03
N GLY A 337 -20.75 -3.49 17.92
CA GLY A 337 -20.57 -2.09 17.55
C GLY A 337 -21.85 -1.43 17.06
N SER A 338 -21.74 -0.63 16.01
CA SER A 338 -22.86 0.14 15.46
C SER A 338 -23.98 -0.73 14.86
N ALA A 339 -23.66 -1.95 14.39
CA ALA A 339 -24.63 -2.90 13.87
C ALA A 339 -25.73 -3.28 14.90
N ALA A 340 -25.43 -3.17 16.20
CA ALA A 340 -26.43 -3.39 17.26
C ALA A 340 -27.58 -2.37 17.24
N ASN A 341 -27.43 -1.23 16.53
CA ASN A 341 -28.49 -0.25 16.35
C ASN A 341 -29.44 -0.54 15.19
N SER A 342 -29.29 -1.69 14.51
CA SER A 342 -30.08 -2.03 13.34
C SER A 342 -31.07 -3.16 13.61
N VAL A 343 -32.35 -2.90 13.33
CA VAL A 343 -33.40 -3.92 13.33
C VAL A 343 -33.20 -4.92 12.19
N VAL A 344 -32.68 -4.47 11.05
CA VAL A 344 -32.32 -5.34 9.93
C VAL A 344 -31.22 -6.32 10.35
N CYS A 345 -30.14 -5.87 10.99
CA CYS A 345 -29.07 -6.75 11.50
C CYS A 345 -29.62 -7.75 12.55
N TYR A 346 -30.52 -7.32 13.41
CA TYR A 346 -31.19 -8.20 14.38
C TYR A 346 -32.05 -9.25 13.70
N ALA A 347 -32.89 -8.86 12.75
CA ALA A 347 -33.74 -9.75 11.97
C ALA A 347 -32.93 -10.78 11.16
N LEU A 348 -31.85 -10.34 10.52
CA LEU A 348 -30.94 -11.21 9.76
C LEU A 348 -30.11 -12.17 10.64
N GLY A 349 -30.21 -12.04 11.96
CA GLY A 349 -29.44 -12.88 12.89
C GLY A 349 -27.97 -12.44 13.04
N VAL A 350 -27.58 -11.30 12.51
CA VAL A 350 -26.22 -10.74 12.65
C VAL A 350 -25.96 -10.33 14.09
N THR A 351 -26.90 -9.63 14.71
CA THR A 351 -26.85 -9.25 16.12
C THR A 351 -27.88 -10.02 16.96
N SER A 352 -27.63 -10.15 18.26
CA SER A 352 -28.55 -10.83 19.20
C SER A 352 -29.27 -9.88 20.17
N VAL A 353 -28.89 -8.60 20.18
CA VAL A 353 -29.49 -7.58 21.04
C VAL A 353 -30.80 -7.09 20.43
N SER A 354 -31.91 -7.22 21.16
CA SER A 354 -33.20 -6.73 20.71
C SER A 354 -33.21 -5.21 20.62
N PRO A 355 -33.74 -4.62 19.54
CA PRO A 355 -33.88 -3.18 19.39
C PRO A 355 -34.82 -2.53 20.42
N GLU A 356 -35.55 -3.32 21.23
CA GLU A 356 -36.39 -2.82 22.30
C GLU A 356 -35.59 -2.48 23.59
N ILE A 357 -34.35 -2.96 23.72
CA ILE A 357 -33.47 -2.76 24.87
C ILE A 357 -32.64 -1.47 24.69
N GLY A 358 -33.26 -0.35 24.36
CA GLY A 358 -32.58 0.95 24.32
C GLY A 358 -33.10 1.91 23.24
N THR A 359 -32.65 3.15 23.31
CA THR A 359 -32.88 4.14 22.26
C THR A 359 -31.87 3.90 21.14
N MET A 360 -32.26 3.12 20.14
CA MET A 360 -31.43 2.88 18.95
C MET A 360 -31.58 4.05 17.99
N VAL A 361 -30.47 4.56 17.51
CA VAL A 361 -30.42 5.60 16.48
C VAL A 361 -29.73 5.00 15.26
N PHE A 362 -30.52 4.47 14.33
CA PHE A 362 -30.03 3.82 13.11
C PHE A 362 -29.18 4.77 12.25
N GLU A 363 -29.47 6.06 12.26
CA GLU A 363 -28.73 7.09 11.55
C GLU A 363 -27.27 7.24 12.01
N ARG A 364 -26.92 6.69 13.17
CA ARG A 364 -25.52 6.55 13.60
C ARG A 364 -24.78 5.40 12.91
N PHE A 365 -25.53 4.43 12.41
CA PHE A 365 -25.02 3.26 11.72
C PHE A 365 -25.02 3.47 10.21
N VAL A 366 -26.15 3.95 9.65
CA VAL A 366 -26.29 4.30 8.23
C VAL A 366 -26.92 5.68 8.14
N SER A 367 -26.31 6.61 7.40
CA SER A 367 -26.89 7.93 7.17
C SER A 367 -26.57 8.46 5.77
N GLU A 368 -27.50 9.23 5.21
CA GLU A 368 -27.30 9.92 3.92
C GLU A 368 -26.20 11.00 3.97
N ALA A 369 -25.87 11.49 5.17
CA ALA A 369 -24.84 12.51 5.37
C ALA A 369 -23.42 11.93 5.36
N ARG A 370 -23.29 10.60 5.50
CA ARG A 370 -22.04 9.87 5.37
C ARG A 370 -22.11 9.10 4.07
N ASP A 371 -21.28 9.46 3.12
CA ASP A 371 -21.10 8.71 1.87
C ASP A 371 -20.17 7.49 2.11
N GLU A 372 -20.41 6.78 3.21
CA GLU A 372 -19.63 5.65 3.68
C GLU A 372 -20.57 4.49 4.01
N PRO A 373 -20.22 3.26 3.62
CA PRO A 373 -20.98 2.07 4.01
C PRO A 373 -20.95 1.87 5.54
N PRO A 374 -21.99 1.17 6.10
CA PRO A 374 -22.00 0.87 7.52
C PRO A 374 -20.87 -0.10 7.90
N ASP A 375 -20.34 0.06 9.10
CA ASP A 375 -19.34 -0.83 9.68
C ASP A 375 -20.04 -1.95 10.46
N ILE A 376 -20.02 -3.17 9.91
CA ILE A 376 -20.58 -4.37 10.54
C ILE A 376 -19.45 -5.28 11.00
N ASP A 377 -19.10 -5.17 12.27
CA ASP A 377 -18.18 -6.12 12.92
C ASP A 377 -18.91 -7.39 13.34
N VAL A 378 -18.38 -8.55 12.98
CA VAL A 378 -18.85 -9.84 13.47
C VAL A 378 -17.71 -10.60 14.12
N ASP A 379 -17.82 -10.85 15.41
CA ASP A 379 -16.91 -11.72 16.14
C ASP A 379 -17.28 -13.20 15.89
N PHE A 380 -16.29 -14.03 15.64
CA PHE A 380 -16.44 -15.47 15.50
C PHE A 380 -15.62 -16.21 16.55
N GLU A 381 -16.08 -17.37 16.95
CA GLU A 381 -15.37 -18.31 17.81
C GLU A 381 -13.93 -18.50 17.33
N HIS A 382 -12.97 -18.21 18.23
CA HIS A 382 -11.55 -18.12 17.87
C HIS A 382 -11.01 -19.42 17.25
N GLU A 383 -11.36 -20.58 17.84
CA GLU A 383 -10.88 -21.89 17.45
C GLU A 383 -11.38 -22.32 16.06
N ARG A 384 -12.54 -21.80 15.65
CA ARG A 384 -13.23 -22.19 14.41
C ARG A 384 -13.32 -21.07 13.37
N ARG A 385 -12.72 -19.91 13.64
CA ARG A 385 -12.72 -18.77 12.72
C ARG A 385 -12.13 -19.11 11.36
N GLU A 386 -11.15 -20.04 11.30
CA GLU A 386 -10.55 -20.47 10.04
C GLU A 386 -11.58 -21.11 9.09
N GLU A 387 -12.56 -21.83 9.61
CA GLU A 387 -13.63 -22.42 8.77
C GLU A 387 -14.44 -21.33 8.05
N VAL A 388 -14.70 -20.21 8.72
CA VAL A 388 -15.40 -19.06 8.14
C VAL A 388 -14.53 -18.36 7.07
N ILE A 389 -13.25 -18.20 7.35
CA ILE A 389 -12.29 -17.62 6.38
C ILE A 389 -12.23 -18.47 5.11
N GLN A 390 -12.11 -19.79 5.25
CA GLN A 390 -12.07 -20.69 4.10
C GLN A 390 -13.41 -20.77 3.35
N HIS A 391 -14.54 -20.58 4.04
CA HIS A 391 -15.85 -20.44 3.38
C HIS A 391 -15.89 -19.21 2.47
N ILE A 392 -15.36 -18.06 2.92
CA ILE A 392 -15.28 -16.84 2.11
C ILE A 392 -14.46 -17.10 0.83
N TYR A 393 -13.30 -17.74 0.96
CA TYR A 393 -12.47 -18.09 -0.21
C TYR A 393 -13.14 -19.10 -1.14
N ALA A 394 -13.84 -20.09 -0.59
CA ALA A 394 -14.57 -21.08 -1.40
C ALA A 394 -15.70 -20.44 -2.20
N ARG A 395 -16.37 -19.42 -1.63
CA ARG A 395 -17.49 -18.72 -2.24
C ARG A 395 -17.07 -17.70 -3.29
N TYR A 396 -16.08 -16.86 -2.98
CA TYR A 396 -15.71 -15.71 -3.82
C TYR A 396 -14.44 -15.91 -4.65
N GLY A 397 -13.61 -16.91 -4.31
CA GLY A 397 -12.28 -17.10 -4.90
C GLY A 397 -11.23 -16.15 -4.31
N ARG A 398 -9.96 -16.54 -4.44
CA ARG A 398 -8.83 -15.73 -3.93
C ARG A 398 -8.47 -14.55 -4.83
N GLU A 399 -9.02 -14.49 -6.01
CA GLU A 399 -8.91 -13.36 -6.94
C GLU A 399 -9.93 -12.24 -6.65
N ARG A 400 -10.97 -12.53 -5.83
CA ARG A 400 -12.02 -11.59 -5.46
C ARG A 400 -12.10 -11.32 -3.97
N ALA A 401 -11.35 -12.07 -3.16
CA ALA A 401 -11.34 -11.95 -1.71
C ALA A 401 -9.92 -12.00 -1.16
N GLY A 402 -9.61 -11.13 -0.21
CA GLY A 402 -8.33 -11.09 0.47
C GLY A 402 -8.43 -10.36 1.82
N LEU A 403 -7.53 -10.71 2.74
CA LEU A 403 -7.41 -9.98 3.99
C LEU A 403 -6.76 -8.62 3.75
N CYS A 404 -7.17 -7.63 4.51
CA CYS A 404 -6.51 -6.34 4.58
C CYS A 404 -5.09 -6.51 5.16
N ALA A 405 -4.14 -5.67 4.74
CA ALA A 405 -2.83 -5.61 5.38
C ALA A 405 -2.88 -4.90 6.72
N THR A 406 -1.83 -5.12 7.48
CA THR A 406 -1.43 -4.27 8.60
C THR A 406 0.02 -3.88 8.39
N VAL A 407 0.30 -2.59 8.27
CA VAL A 407 1.67 -2.10 8.15
C VAL A 407 2.32 -2.13 9.53
N ILE A 408 3.35 -2.94 9.67
CA ILE A 408 4.15 -2.99 10.90
C ILE A 408 5.21 -1.90 10.81
N HIS A 409 5.08 -0.90 11.68
CA HIS A 409 6.00 0.23 11.74
C HIS A 409 7.04 0.05 12.85
N TYR A 410 8.18 0.73 12.69
CA TYR A 410 9.14 0.89 13.76
C TYR A 410 8.53 1.67 14.91
N ARG A 411 8.54 1.08 16.09
CA ARG A 411 8.16 1.68 17.37
C ARG A 411 9.32 1.59 18.35
N GLY A 412 9.28 2.34 19.44
CA GLY A 412 10.39 2.56 20.35
C GLY A 412 11.28 1.33 20.62
N LYS A 413 10.73 0.22 21.09
CA LYS A 413 11.54 -0.98 21.44
C LYS A 413 12.27 -1.58 20.24
N ARG A 414 11.59 -1.71 19.08
CA ARG A 414 12.21 -2.26 17.87
C ARG A 414 13.24 -1.30 17.29
N ALA A 415 12.91 0.00 17.27
CA ALA A 415 13.84 1.03 16.81
C ALA A 415 15.15 1.01 17.62
N VAL A 416 15.06 0.98 18.97
CA VAL A 416 16.24 0.87 19.83
C VAL A 416 17.07 -0.37 19.51
N ARG A 417 16.44 -1.53 19.37
CA ARG A 417 17.16 -2.78 19.13
C ARG A 417 17.83 -2.82 17.76
N GLU A 418 17.09 -2.52 16.68
CA GLU A 418 17.61 -2.67 15.31
C GLU A 418 18.60 -1.54 14.97
N VAL A 419 18.28 -0.30 15.29
CA VAL A 419 19.20 0.85 15.06
C VAL A 419 20.42 0.77 15.98
N GLY A 420 20.23 0.49 17.27
CA GLY A 420 21.33 0.39 18.20
C GLY A 420 22.30 -0.73 17.85
N ARG A 421 21.80 -1.89 17.39
CA ARG A 421 22.62 -2.98 16.87
C ARG A 421 23.40 -2.55 15.62
N ALA A 422 22.75 -1.88 14.67
CA ALA A 422 23.38 -1.34 13.47
C ALA A 422 24.46 -0.30 13.82
N MET A 423 24.25 0.49 14.87
CA MET A 423 25.22 1.46 15.38
C MET A 423 26.30 0.84 16.30
N GLY A 424 26.24 -0.46 16.55
CA GLY A 424 27.25 -1.24 17.29
C GLY A 424 27.15 -1.11 18.81
N LEU A 425 25.97 -0.83 19.37
CA LEU A 425 25.72 -0.93 20.79
C LEU A 425 25.67 -2.40 21.23
N SER A 426 26.10 -2.70 22.48
CA SER A 426 26.05 -4.05 23.02
C SER A 426 24.63 -4.51 23.30
N GLU A 427 24.38 -5.82 23.28
CA GLU A 427 23.06 -6.38 23.56
C GLU A 427 22.57 -6.02 24.99
N ASP A 428 23.48 -5.93 25.97
CA ASP A 428 23.14 -5.51 27.34
C ASP A 428 22.67 -4.06 27.38
N THR A 429 23.37 -3.17 26.64
CA THR A 429 22.95 -1.77 26.49
C THR A 429 21.58 -1.67 25.82
N LEU A 430 21.35 -2.45 24.76
CA LEU A 430 20.07 -2.47 24.05
C LEU A 430 18.94 -3.02 24.92
N ALA A 431 19.20 -4.03 25.72
CA ALA A 431 18.24 -4.59 26.68
C ALA A 431 17.86 -3.54 27.73
N ALA A 432 18.88 -2.88 28.34
CA ALA A 432 18.67 -1.84 29.33
C ALA A 432 17.87 -0.65 28.77
N MET A 433 18.23 -0.14 27.57
CA MET A 433 17.48 0.93 26.90
C MET A 433 16.05 0.52 26.56
N SER A 434 15.86 -0.71 26.05
CA SER A 434 14.54 -1.22 25.67
C SER A 434 13.61 -1.40 26.87
N SER A 435 14.15 -1.72 28.06
CA SER A 435 13.38 -1.86 29.30
C SER A 435 12.78 -0.54 29.80
N GLN A 436 13.41 0.59 29.44
CA GLN A 436 12.94 1.92 29.80
C GLN A 436 11.77 2.43 28.96
N ILE A 437 11.40 1.71 27.89
CA ILE A 437 10.32 2.11 26.98
C ILE A 437 9.02 1.43 27.43
N TRP A 438 8.09 2.23 27.98
CA TRP A 438 6.78 1.79 28.44
C TRP A 438 5.69 2.19 27.43
N GLY A 439 4.77 1.25 27.15
CA GLY A 439 3.60 1.49 26.30
C GLY A 439 3.87 1.50 24.80
N TRP A 440 2.79 1.67 24.04
CA TRP A 440 2.78 1.60 22.58
C TRP A 440 3.27 2.90 21.90
N GLY A 441 3.28 4.00 22.63
CA GLY A 441 3.59 5.36 22.14
C GLY A 441 4.79 6.03 22.80
N GLY A 442 5.66 5.27 23.50
CA GLY A 442 6.84 5.83 24.19
C GLY A 442 7.78 6.51 23.21
N LYS A 443 7.82 7.85 23.24
CA LYS A 443 8.82 8.65 22.53
C LYS A 443 10.16 8.44 23.23
N GLY A 444 11.07 7.68 22.61
CA GLY A 444 12.47 7.58 22.94
C GLY A 444 12.86 7.34 24.41
N VAL A 445 14.15 7.26 24.64
CA VAL A 445 14.74 7.21 25.99
C VAL A 445 15.26 8.62 26.31
N ASN A 446 14.77 9.23 27.38
CA ASN A 446 15.22 10.58 27.78
C ASN A 446 16.55 10.52 28.56
N ASP A 447 17.23 11.66 28.66
CA ASP A 447 18.54 11.77 29.31
C ASP A 447 18.58 11.29 30.77
N ALA A 448 17.52 11.53 31.54
CA ALA A 448 17.43 11.10 32.93
C ALA A 448 17.45 9.56 33.02
N ARG A 449 16.66 8.90 32.16
CA ARG A 449 16.60 7.43 32.11
C ARG A 449 17.90 6.82 31.58
N LEU A 450 18.61 7.50 30.68
CA LEU A 450 19.94 7.05 30.22
C LEU A 450 20.92 7.04 31.38
N ARG A 451 20.95 8.10 32.20
CA ARG A 451 21.81 8.17 33.39
C ARG A 451 21.47 7.10 34.43
N GLU A 452 20.19 6.80 34.63
CA GLU A 452 19.73 5.72 35.53
C GLU A 452 20.30 4.33 35.17
N ILE A 453 20.49 4.09 33.87
CA ILE A 453 21.08 2.82 33.39
C ILE A 453 22.61 2.93 33.13
N GLY A 454 23.24 3.97 33.62
CA GLY A 454 24.69 4.17 33.55
C GLY A 454 25.24 4.61 32.21
N LEU A 455 24.39 5.18 31.31
CA LEU A 455 24.82 5.69 30.03
C LEU A 455 25.01 7.22 30.08
N ASP A 456 26.02 7.70 29.37
CA ASP A 456 26.28 9.15 29.22
C ASP A 456 25.50 9.72 28.03
N PRO A 457 24.46 10.56 28.25
CA PRO A 457 23.68 11.15 27.16
C PRO A 457 24.50 12.09 26.25
N THR A 458 25.69 12.53 26.72
CA THR A 458 26.56 13.42 25.95
C THR A 458 27.55 12.68 25.05
N ASP A 459 27.61 11.35 25.16
CA ASP A 459 28.45 10.54 24.25
C ASP A 459 28.01 10.75 22.79
N PRO A 460 28.93 11.18 21.89
CA PRO A 460 28.55 11.51 20.51
C PRO A 460 27.97 10.33 19.72
N ARG A 461 28.39 9.11 20.02
CA ARG A 461 27.87 7.89 19.36
C ARG A 461 26.46 7.60 19.83
N LEU A 462 26.24 7.70 21.14
CA LEU A 462 24.92 7.49 21.73
C LEU A 462 23.93 8.55 21.25
N THR A 463 24.33 9.85 21.25
CA THR A 463 23.51 10.96 20.76
C THR A 463 23.08 10.75 19.30
N ARG A 464 24.00 10.34 18.42
CA ARG A 464 23.67 10.01 17.01
C ARG A 464 22.73 8.81 16.90
N THR A 465 22.95 7.80 17.72
CA THR A 465 22.10 6.60 17.73
C THR A 465 20.69 6.95 18.16
N LEU A 466 20.52 7.78 19.19
CA LEU A 466 19.21 8.23 19.67
C LEU A 466 18.47 9.06 18.60
N ALA A 467 19.15 9.97 17.91
CA ALA A 467 18.57 10.73 16.82
C ALA A 467 18.07 9.82 15.68
N LEU A 468 18.82 8.78 15.32
CA LEU A 468 18.43 7.80 14.30
C LEU A 468 17.30 6.89 14.77
N ILE A 469 17.25 6.54 16.07
CA ILE A 469 16.15 5.81 16.70
C ILE A 469 14.85 6.63 16.61
N GLU A 470 14.92 7.93 16.82
CA GLU A 470 13.77 8.82 16.68
C GLU A 470 13.34 8.95 15.21
N GLU A 471 14.30 9.16 14.32
CA GLU A 471 14.05 9.35 12.88
C GLU A 471 13.42 8.13 12.20
N ILE A 472 13.77 6.90 12.61
CA ILE A 472 13.22 5.66 12.04
C ILE A 472 11.80 5.35 12.54
N GLN A 473 11.36 5.95 13.66
CA GLN A 473 10.01 5.69 14.16
C GLN A 473 8.97 6.06 13.13
N GLY A 474 7.95 5.20 12.98
CA GLY A 474 6.93 5.36 11.95
C GLY A 474 7.32 4.79 10.58
N PHE A 475 8.59 4.43 10.33
CA PHE A 475 8.95 3.76 9.09
C PHE A 475 8.32 2.37 9.02
N PRO A 476 7.79 1.96 7.85
CA PRO A 476 7.30 0.61 7.66
C PRO A 476 8.45 -0.40 7.72
N ARG A 477 8.24 -1.51 8.43
CA ARG A 477 9.21 -2.61 8.56
C ARG A 477 8.86 -3.77 7.64
N HIS A 478 7.61 -4.15 7.62
CA HIS A 478 7.03 -5.18 6.75
C HIS A 478 5.51 -5.10 6.79
N LEU A 479 4.85 -5.76 5.84
CA LEU A 479 3.41 -5.98 5.88
C LEU A 479 3.09 -7.24 6.69
N SER A 480 1.99 -7.18 7.44
CA SER A 480 1.35 -8.31 8.12
C SER A 480 -0.09 -8.42 7.65
N GLN A 481 -0.78 -9.48 8.04
CA GLN A 481 -2.21 -9.63 7.77
C GLN A 481 -3.02 -9.02 8.90
N HIS A 482 -4.15 -8.42 8.59
CA HIS A 482 -5.15 -8.02 9.58
C HIS A 482 -5.81 -9.28 10.18
N VAL A 483 -6.26 -9.19 11.42
CA VAL A 483 -6.82 -10.36 12.13
C VAL A 483 -8.17 -10.81 11.61
N GLY A 484 -8.94 -9.94 10.94
CA GLY A 484 -10.31 -10.25 10.49
C GLY A 484 -10.88 -9.33 9.42
N GLY A 485 -10.13 -8.31 8.94
CA GLY A 485 -10.62 -7.42 7.87
C GLY A 485 -10.54 -8.10 6.52
N PHE A 486 -11.68 -8.47 5.93
CA PHE A 486 -11.79 -9.03 4.58
C PHE A 486 -12.25 -7.97 3.58
N ILE A 487 -11.64 -7.98 2.41
CA ILE A 487 -12.10 -7.25 1.24
C ILE A 487 -12.69 -8.27 0.26
N ILE A 488 -13.95 -8.07 -0.15
CA ILE A 488 -14.66 -8.95 -1.08
C ILE A 488 -15.28 -8.08 -2.16
N THR A 489 -14.94 -8.32 -3.43
CA THR A 489 -15.33 -7.48 -4.56
C THR A 489 -16.21 -8.22 -5.57
N ALA A 490 -17.05 -7.48 -6.30
CA ALA A 490 -17.85 -8.02 -7.41
C ALA A 490 -16.95 -8.49 -8.55
N GLY A 491 -16.01 -7.68 -8.97
CA GLY A 491 -15.00 -8.00 -9.97
C GLY A 491 -13.72 -8.58 -9.35
N ARG A 492 -12.66 -8.58 -10.10
CA ARG A 492 -11.34 -9.07 -9.64
C ARG A 492 -10.68 -8.05 -8.70
N LEU A 493 -10.42 -8.45 -7.47
CA LEU A 493 -9.70 -7.66 -6.47
C LEU A 493 -8.24 -7.43 -6.90
N ASP A 494 -7.62 -8.42 -7.56
CA ASP A 494 -6.25 -8.33 -8.05
C ASP A 494 -6.07 -7.41 -9.28
N GLU A 495 -7.15 -6.78 -9.75
CA GLU A 495 -7.11 -5.65 -10.70
C GLU A 495 -7.25 -4.29 -10.00
N LEU A 496 -7.66 -4.27 -8.74
CA LEU A 496 -7.68 -3.05 -7.91
C LEU A 496 -6.38 -2.88 -7.15
N VAL A 497 -5.88 -3.96 -6.55
CA VAL A 497 -4.72 -3.98 -5.66
C VAL A 497 -4.01 -5.34 -5.75
N PRO A 498 -2.66 -5.39 -5.69
CA PRO A 498 -1.94 -6.66 -5.64
C PRO A 498 -2.30 -7.51 -4.42
N ILE A 499 -2.37 -8.83 -4.65
CA ILE A 499 -2.61 -9.85 -3.62
C ILE A 499 -1.34 -10.67 -3.41
N GLU A 500 -0.97 -10.93 -2.17
CA GLU A 500 0.18 -11.76 -1.80
C GLU A 500 -0.19 -12.89 -0.84
N ASN A 501 0.73 -13.83 -0.65
CA ASN A 501 0.57 -14.88 0.36
C ASN A 501 0.69 -14.28 1.76
N ALA A 502 -0.18 -14.68 2.67
CA ALA A 502 -0.06 -14.35 4.08
C ALA A 502 0.99 -15.21 4.79
N SER A 503 1.30 -14.91 6.07
CA SER A 503 2.17 -15.77 6.89
C SER A 503 1.49 -17.08 7.28
N MET A 504 0.16 -17.07 7.40
CA MET A 504 -0.63 -18.27 7.66
C MET A 504 -0.94 -18.93 6.32
N GLU A 505 -0.80 -20.25 6.32
CA GLU A 505 -1.10 -21.06 5.15
C GLU A 505 -2.55 -20.83 4.68
N ASP A 506 -2.78 -20.94 3.38
CA ASP A 506 -4.08 -20.79 2.73
C ASP A 506 -4.78 -19.42 2.86
N ARG A 507 -4.09 -18.40 3.37
CA ARG A 507 -4.60 -17.04 3.40
C ARG A 507 -3.88 -16.14 2.39
N THR A 508 -4.61 -15.14 1.90
CA THR A 508 -4.11 -14.09 1.04
C THR A 508 -4.34 -12.73 1.66
N VAL A 509 -3.45 -11.79 1.37
CA VAL A 509 -3.51 -10.43 1.89
C VAL A 509 -3.28 -9.43 0.76
N ILE A 510 -4.03 -8.35 0.74
CA ILE A 510 -3.75 -7.21 -0.15
C ILE A 510 -2.62 -6.36 0.44
N CYS A 511 -1.97 -5.52 -0.36
CA CYS A 511 -0.84 -4.72 0.13
C CYS A 511 -1.25 -3.41 0.81
N TRP A 512 -2.54 -3.07 0.88
CA TRP A 512 -3.06 -1.87 1.54
C TRP A 512 -3.63 -2.17 2.91
N ASP A 513 -3.44 -1.25 3.85
CA ASP A 513 -4.01 -1.33 5.18
C ASP A 513 -5.39 -0.64 5.25
N LYS A 514 -6.00 -0.64 6.42
CA LYS A 514 -7.31 -0.05 6.66
C LYS A 514 -7.36 1.43 6.25
N ASP A 515 -6.34 2.20 6.65
CA ASP A 515 -6.32 3.64 6.41
C ASP A 515 -6.15 3.95 4.90
N ASP A 516 -5.40 3.11 4.18
CA ASP A 516 -5.25 3.20 2.72
C ASP A 516 -6.59 2.93 2.02
N ILE A 517 -7.35 1.94 2.49
CA ILE A 517 -8.65 1.57 1.92
C ILE A 517 -9.67 2.69 2.17
N ASP A 518 -9.76 3.19 3.39
CA ASP A 518 -10.65 4.30 3.77
C ASP A 518 -10.38 5.56 2.92
N ALA A 519 -9.12 5.84 2.60
CA ALA A 519 -8.73 6.99 1.79
C ALA A 519 -9.18 6.92 0.33
N LEU A 520 -9.48 5.72 -0.16
CA LEU A 520 -9.94 5.48 -1.54
C LEU A 520 -11.48 5.41 -1.67
N GLY A 521 -12.22 5.36 -0.57
CA GLY A 521 -13.67 5.27 -0.50
C GLY A 521 -14.18 3.85 -0.58
#